data_39d21379f6d13052884717b43882e912
#
_entry.id   39d21379f6d13052884717b43882e912
#
_cell.length_a   1.000
_cell.length_b   1.000
_cell.length_c   1.000
_cell.angle_alpha   90.00
_cell.angle_beta   90.00
_cell.angle_gamma   90.00
#
_symmetry.space_group_name_H-M   'P 1'
#
loop_
_entity.id
_entity.type
_entity.pdbx_description
1 polymer ?
#
loop_
_entity_poly.entity_id
_entity_poly.type
_entity_poly.pdbx_seq_one_letter_code
_entity_poly.pdbx_strand_id
1 'polypeptide(L)'
;MFTRLIAAALISVLITPEQAFCREKPVHFTLTYTTTHGGLKEAVPPGKEGLPKLGLALAGGGAKAASSIGVLKVLTKEGIPVSAVSGTSMGALVGGFFAAGYSPDEIERLFLATDWNDIFKDTPSRAFLTQEQKEAGSRHLLEFSFRDGRFMPPSGLSAGQKLANLLAARTLAASFQAGLDFDKLDIPFRAVAADIETGEMVVLKRGLLHDAMRASAALPLAFQPVEVGGRLLVDGGLVNNLPVDIARSMGAEVVIAVDSSSKLEAREKLTSLVEIMSQSISVEVRKESRRQAALADLVITPDTSAYSFTDFPRMMEIIRIGEEAARAALPRIRELMKXXXXXXXXXXXXXXXXXXXXXXXXXXXXXXXXXXRDRRAGWT
;
A
#
# COMPACT_ATOMS: atom_id res chain seq x y z
N MET A 1 -18.12 12.66 31.87
CA MET A 1 -17.16 12.06 32.85
C MET A 1 -16.58 10.83 32.14
N PHE A 2 -15.44 11.00 31.47
CA PHE A 2 -14.82 9.92 30.67
C PHE A 2 -13.70 9.26 31.46
N THR A 3 -13.84 7.96 31.67
CA THR A 3 -12.86 7.15 32.37
C THR A 3 -11.70 6.83 31.42
N ARG A 4 -10.51 7.31 31.77
CA ARG A 4 -9.29 6.96 31.01
C ARG A 4 -8.89 5.52 31.41
N LEU A 5 -8.97 4.60 30.46
CA LEU A 5 -8.40 3.25 30.62
C LEU A 5 -6.89 3.32 30.32
N ILE A 6 -6.11 3.22 31.37
CA ILE A 6 -4.65 3.03 31.23
C ILE A 6 -4.42 1.52 31.22
N ALA A 7 -4.12 0.99 30.05
CA ALA A 7 -3.70 -0.41 29.95
C ALA A 7 -2.21 -0.51 30.24
N ALA A 8 -1.86 -0.90 31.46
CA ALA A 8 -0.49 -1.24 31.81
C ALA A 8 -0.26 -2.73 31.47
N ALA A 9 0.51 -2.97 30.42
CA ALA A 9 0.94 -4.35 30.11
C ALA A 9 2.20 -4.65 30.94
N LEU A 10 2.03 -5.47 31.97
CA LEU A 10 3.14 -6.02 32.75
C LEU A 10 3.64 -7.28 32.03
N ILE A 11 4.81 -7.17 31.39
CA ILE A 11 5.50 -8.34 30.86
C ILE A 11 6.40 -8.89 31.98
N SER A 12 6.00 -10.00 32.59
CA SER A 12 6.82 -10.72 33.56
C SER A 12 7.62 -11.78 32.81
N VAL A 13 8.91 -11.57 32.73
CA VAL A 13 9.83 -12.60 32.22
C VAL A 13 10.22 -13.48 33.39
N LEU A 14 9.74 -14.72 33.40
CA LEU A 14 10.13 -15.74 34.36
C LEU A 14 11.47 -16.33 33.90
N ILE A 15 12.53 -15.95 34.60
CA ILE A 15 13.85 -16.56 34.44
C ILE A 15 13.95 -17.74 35.41
N THR A 16 14.21 -18.93 34.88
CA THR A 16 14.39 -20.12 35.69
C THR A 16 15.68 -20.06 36.53
N PRO A 17 15.73 -20.74 37.69
CA PRO A 17 16.81 -20.50 38.67
C PRO A 17 18.21 -20.97 38.31
N GLU A 18 18.42 -21.52 37.14
CA GLU A 18 19.73 -22.07 36.77
C GLU A 18 20.73 -21.09 36.13
N GLN A 19 20.35 -19.79 35.97
CA GLN A 19 21.26 -18.78 35.40
C GLN A 19 21.54 -17.63 36.36
N ALA A 20 21.75 -17.95 37.63
CA ALA A 20 22.05 -16.90 38.62
C ALA A 20 23.54 -16.59 38.69
N PHE A 21 24.08 -16.01 37.63
CA PHE A 21 25.42 -15.38 37.72
C PHE A 21 25.45 -14.08 36.88
N CYS A 22 24.58 -13.16 37.26
CA CYS A 22 24.81 -11.75 36.95
C CYS A 22 23.86 -10.91 37.83
N ARG A 23 24.41 -10.27 38.85
CA ARG A 23 23.66 -9.33 39.70
C ARG A 23 23.52 -8.00 38.95
N GLU A 24 22.76 -7.99 37.86
CA GLU A 24 22.34 -6.72 37.31
C GLU A 24 20.95 -6.35 37.84
N LYS A 25 20.80 -5.13 38.27
CA LYS A 25 19.51 -4.59 38.74
C LYS A 25 18.50 -4.66 37.58
N PRO A 26 17.25 -5.07 37.86
CA PRO A 26 16.25 -5.08 36.79
C PRO A 26 16.12 -3.69 36.17
N VAL A 27 16.27 -3.64 34.87
CA VAL A 27 16.06 -2.39 34.11
C VAL A 27 14.56 -2.29 33.84
N HIS A 28 13.93 -1.34 34.51
CA HIS A 28 12.52 -1.05 34.26
C HIS A 28 12.41 -0.12 33.05
N PHE A 29 11.88 -0.63 31.95
CA PHE A 29 11.52 0.20 30.82
C PHE A 29 10.08 0.69 30.99
N THR A 30 9.90 1.95 31.21
CA THR A 30 8.58 2.58 31.15
C THR A 30 8.39 3.07 29.72
N LEU A 31 7.59 2.30 28.98
CA LEU A 31 7.15 2.75 27.66
C LEU A 31 6.08 3.83 27.84
N THR A 32 6.49 5.07 27.77
CA THR A 32 5.54 6.18 27.75
C THR A 32 5.06 6.35 26.31
N TYR A 33 3.84 5.92 26.05
CA TYR A 33 3.18 6.16 24.79
C TYR A 33 2.74 7.63 24.77
N THR A 34 3.52 8.48 24.18
CA THR A 34 3.02 9.79 23.76
C THR A 34 2.39 9.57 22.38
N THR A 35 1.09 9.52 22.34
CA THR A 35 0.38 9.67 21.09
C THR A 35 0.58 11.14 20.66
N THR A 36 1.61 11.37 19.91
CA THR A 36 1.86 12.68 19.28
C THR A 36 0.97 12.91 18.06
N HIS A 37 0.00 12.05 17.84
CA HIS A 37 -1.03 12.31 16.83
C HIS A 37 -2.15 13.05 17.57
N GLY A 38 -2.05 14.37 17.53
CA GLY A 38 -3.01 15.25 18.16
C GLY A 38 -4.38 15.08 17.57
N GLY A 39 -5.32 14.96 18.49
CA GLY A 39 -6.73 15.09 18.18
C GLY A 39 -7.34 13.88 17.50
N LEU A 40 -8.53 13.57 17.92
CA LEU A 40 -9.47 12.80 17.13
C LEU A 40 -9.48 13.42 15.73
N LYS A 41 -8.73 12.84 14.80
CA LYS A 41 -8.97 13.13 13.39
C LYS A 41 -10.45 12.88 13.20
N GLU A 42 -11.19 13.87 12.77
CA GLU A 42 -12.49 13.61 12.17
C GLU A 42 -12.22 12.50 11.15
N ALA A 43 -12.73 11.32 11.44
CA ALA A 43 -12.66 10.23 10.48
C ALA A 43 -13.08 10.83 9.15
N VAL A 44 -12.24 10.71 8.13
CA VAL A 44 -12.70 11.02 6.78
C VAL A 44 -14.00 10.25 6.66
N PRO A 45 -15.13 10.93 6.55
CA PRO A 45 -16.39 10.21 6.59
C PRO A 45 -16.38 9.14 5.52
N PRO A 46 -16.78 7.90 5.86
CA PRO A 46 -16.93 6.88 4.84
C PRO A 46 -17.78 7.52 3.75
N GLY A 47 -17.32 7.41 2.51
CA GLY A 47 -17.72 8.21 1.36
C GLY A 47 -19.16 8.67 1.46
N LYS A 48 -19.38 9.97 1.32
CA LYS A 48 -20.74 10.58 1.41
C LYS A 48 -21.70 9.65 0.69
N GLU A 49 -22.70 9.14 1.40
CA GLU A 49 -23.73 8.28 0.81
C GLU A 49 -24.18 8.90 -0.51
N GLY A 50 -24.09 8.14 -1.59
CA GLY A 50 -24.49 8.59 -2.93
C GLY A 50 -23.34 8.97 -3.86
N LEU A 51 -22.07 9.01 -3.39
CA LEU A 51 -20.94 9.18 -4.30
C LEU A 51 -20.38 7.81 -4.75
N PRO A 52 -19.92 7.71 -6.02
CA PRO A 52 -19.33 6.45 -6.46
C PRO A 52 -18.04 6.14 -5.70
N LYS A 53 -17.81 4.87 -5.44
CA LYS A 53 -16.62 4.38 -4.74
C LYS A 53 -15.39 4.53 -5.64
N LEU A 54 -14.51 5.47 -5.28
CA LEU A 54 -13.28 5.75 -6.01
C LEU A 54 -12.15 4.89 -5.49
N GLY A 55 -11.58 4.04 -6.34
CA GLY A 55 -10.35 3.30 -6.08
C GLY A 55 -9.16 3.98 -6.71
N LEU A 56 -8.01 3.93 -6.03
CA LEU A 56 -6.72 4.37 -6.57
C LEU A 56 -5.81 3.16 -6.76
N ALA A 57 -5.19 3.08 -7.94
CA ALA A 57 -4.12 2.12 -8.23
C ALA A 57 -2.81 2.90 -8.39
N LEU A 58 -1.86 2.67 -7.48
CA LEU A 58 -0.60 3.40 -7.40
C LEU A 58 0.55 2.52 -7.90
N ALA A 59 1.17 2.93 -9.01
CA ALA A 59 2.27 2.18 -9.61
C ALA A 59 3.55 2.26 -8.78
N GLY A 60 4.38 1.23 -8.92
CA GLY A 60 5.77 1.28 -8.51
C GLY A 60 6.60 2.14 -9.48
N GLY A 61 7.81 2.49 -9.08
CA GLY A 61 8.69 3.32 -9.92
C GLY A 61 9.83 4.01 -9.15
N GLY A 62 10.16 3.50 -7.97
CA GLY A 62 11.18 4.10 -7.12
C GLY A 62 10.84 5.55 -6.79
N ALA A 63 11.83 6.43 -6.88
CA ALA A 63 11.64 7.86 -6.57
C ALA A 63 10.51 8.51 -7.40
N LYS A 64 10.33 8.08 -8.67
CA LYS A 64 9.29 8.62 -9.56
C LYS A 64 7.88 8.42 -9.00
N ALA A 65 7.64 7.32 -8.29
CA ALA A 65 6.33 7.01 -7.73
C ALA A 65 5.95 7.95 -6.56
N ALA A 66 6.90 8.74 -6.06
CA ALA A 66 6.58 9.82 -5.10
C ALA A 66 5.61 10.85 -5.71
N SER A 67 5.49 10.92 -7.05
CA SER A 67 4.46 11.74 -7.73
C SER A 67 3.05 11.38 -7.27
N SER A 68 2.82 10.13 -6.83
CA SER A 68 1.54 9.71 -6.25
C SER A 68 1.15 10.52 -5.02
N ILE A 69 2.14 10.98 -4.24
CA ILE A 69 1.89 11.85 -3.07
C ILE A 69 1.25 13.16 -3.56
N GLY A 70 1.79 13.74 -4.65
CA GLY A 70 1.23 14.96 -5.26
C GLY A 70 -0.21 14.76 -5.73
N VAL A 71 -0.51 13.59 -6.32
CA VAL A 71 -1.87 13.25 -6.74
C VAL A 71 -2.79 13.18 -5.50
N LEU A 72 -2.38 12.49 -4.44
CA LEU A 72 -3.15 12.40 -3.21
C LEU A 72 -3.41 13.78 -2.59
N LYS A 73 -2.41 14.68 -2.60
CA LYS A 73 -2.56 16.06 -2.08
C LYS A 73 -3.70 16.78 -2.80
N VAL A 74 -3.72 16.70 -4.13
CA VAL A 74 -4.76 17.36 -4.93
C VAL A 74 -6.14 16.74 -4.66
N LEU A 75 -6.25 15.41 -4.68
CA LEU A 75 -7.53 14.73 -4.42
C LEU A 75 -8.07 15.08 -3.03
N THR A 76 -7.23 15.07 -2.01
CA THR A 76 -7.61 15.41 -0.63
C THR A 76 -8.06 16.87 -0.54
N LYS A 77 -7.29 17.80 -1.11
CA LYS A 77 -7.60 19.24 -1.11
C LYS A 77 -8.93 19.53 -1.80
N GLU A 78 -9.24 18.80 -2.88
CA GLU A 78 -10.48 18.96 -3.65
C GLU A 78 -11.66 18.19 -3.03
N GLY A 79 -11.44 17.54 -1.88
CA GLY A 79 -12.50 16.80 -1.17
C GLY A 79 -13.00 15.58 -1.93
N ILE A 80 -12.17 14.99 -2.78
CA ILE A 80 -12.51 13.79 -3.56
C ILE A 80 -12.22 12.56 -2.66
N PRO A 81 -13.27 11.84 -2.19
CA PRO A 81 -13.06 10.74 -1.25
C PRO A 81 -12.52 9.50 -1.96
N VAL A 82 -11.49 8.92 -1.40
CA VAL A 82 -10.90 7.66 -1.87
C VAL A 82 -11.44 6.53 -1.01
N SER A 83 -12.03 5.50 -1.64
CA SER A 83 -12.69 4.38 -0.97
C SER A 83 -11.82 3.12 -0.90
N ALA A 84 -10.76 3.03 -1.70
CA ALA A 84 -9.87 1.87 -1.73
C ALA A 84 -8.55 2.25 -2.39
N VAL A 85 -7.46 1.65 -1.94
CA VAL A 85 -6.14 1.88 -2.53
C VAL A 85 -5.47 0.52 -2.78
N SER A 86 -4.96 0.34 -3.99
CA SER A 86 -4.02 -0.74 -4.30
C SER A 86 -2.69 -0.12 -4.69
N GLY A 87 -1.60 -0.77 -4.33
CA GLY A 87 -0.29 -0.23 -4.65
C GLY A 87 0.77 -1.30 -4.83
N THR A 88 1.79 -0.96 -5.60
CA THR A 88 2.95 -1.83 -5.86
C THR A 88 4.23 -1.05 -5.56
N SER A 89 5.18 -1.69 -4.88
CA SER A 89 6.50 -1.12 -4.62
C SER A 89 6.40 0.23 -3.88
N MET A 90 7.01 1.28 -4.39
CA MET A 90 6.90 2.64 -3.81
C MET A 90 5.42 3.10 -3.75
N GLY A 91 4.59 2.69 -4.72
CA GLY A 91 3.14 2.95 -4.68
C GLY A 91 2.46 2.27 -3.50
N ALA A 92 2.95 1.10 -3.08
CA ALA A 92 2.46 0.42 -1.88
C ALA A 92 2.91 1.14 -0.61
N LEU A 93 4.09 1.77 -0.61
CA LEU A 93 4.55 2.58 0.53
C LEU A 93 3.66 3.82 0.69
N VAL A 94 3.45 4.56 -0.39
CA VAL A 94 2.59 5.76 -0.40
C VAL A 94 1.15 5.39 -0.03
N GLY A 95 0.60 4.37 -0.70
CA GLY A 95 -0.78 3.91 -0.47
C GLY A 95 -0.98 3.33 0.92
N GLY A 96 0.00 2.59 1.43
CA GLY A 96 -0.06 2.00 2.78
C GLY A 96 -0.06 3.06 3.88
N PHE A 97 0.76 4.10 3.76
CA PHE A 97 0.72 5.23 4.70
C PHE A 97 -0.62 5.97 4.62
N PHE A 98 -1.11 6.22 3.40
CA PHE A 98 -2.39 6.89 3.21
C PHE A 98 -3.53 6.06 3.82
N ALA A 99 -3.53 4.75 3.59
CA ALA A 99 -4.51 3.81 4.15
C ALA A 99 -4.43 3.74 5.69
N ALA A 100 -3.23 3.92 6.26
CA ALA A 100 -3.01 3.96 7.71
C ALA A 100 -3.44 5.29 8.35
N GLY A 101 -4.02 6.22 7.56
CA GLY A 101 -4.55 7.49 8.06
C GLY A 101 -3.59 8.68 8.00
N TYR A 102 -2.43 8.52 7.37
CA TYR A 102 -1.53 9.66 7.17
C TYR A 102 -2.08 10.59 6.10
N SER A 103 -2.11 11.87 6.37
CA SER A 103 -2.43 12.87 5.33
C SER A 103 -1.31 12.91 4.28
N PRO A 104 -1.64 13.31 3.04
CA PRO A 104 -0.59 13.41 2.01
C PRO A 104 0.57 14.33 2.39
N ASP A 105 0.32 15.39 3.16
CA ASP A 105 1.38 16.30 3.63
C ASP A 105 2.28 15.61 4.68
N GLU A 106 1.73 14.73 5.51
CA GLU A 106 2.53 13.93 6.45
C GLU A 106 3.40 12.92 5.70
N ILE A 107 2.84 12.29 4.66
CA ILE A 107 3.57 11.35 3.80
C ILE A 107 4.72 12.10 3.10
N GLU A 108 4.44 13.27 2.53
CA GLU A 108 5.47 14.12 1.90
C GLU A 108 6.61 14.42 2.88
N ARG A 109 6.27 14.93 4.09
CA ARG A 109 7.29 15.25 5.11
C ARG A 109 8.11 14.01 5.48
N LEU A 110 7.47 12.85 5.66
CA LEU A 110 8.15 11.60 5.99
C LEU A 110 9.14 11.20 4.90
N PHE A 111 8.69 11.24 3.64
CA PHE A 111 9.50 10.83 2.48
C PHE A 111 10.68 11.79 2.28
N LEU A 112 10.47 13.10 2.43
CA LEU A 112 11.54 14.11 2.29
C LEU A 112 12.53 14.07 3.45
N ALA A 113 12.11 13.68 4.65
CA ALA A 113 12.97 13.57 5.83
C ALA A 113 13.76 12.25 5.86
N THR A 114 13.39 11.27 5.03
CA THR A 114 14.04 9.95 5.01
C THR A 114 15.31 10.00 4.17
N ASP A 115 16.42 9.57 4.76
CA ASP A 115 17.68 9.37 4.01
C ASP A 115 17.58 8.04 3.25
N TRP A 116 17.09 8.11 2.03
CA TRP A 116 16.90 6.92 1.18
C TRP A 116 18.23 6.22 0.85
N ASN A 117 19.32 6.97 0.75
CA ASN A 117 20.65 6.37 0.52
C ASN A 117 21.04 5.48 1.70
N ASP A 118 20.75 5.94 2.93
CA ASP A 118 21.00 5.16 4.14
C ASP A 118 20.09 3.94 4.23
N ILE A 119 18.82 4.09 3.81
CA ILE A 119 17.84 2.99 3.73
C ILE A 119 18.34 1.88 2.81
N PHE A 120 18.86 2.26 1.62
CA PHE A 120 19.35 1.28 0.65
C PHE A 120 20.68 0.65 1.06
N LYS A 121 21.55 1.38 1.72
CA LYS A 121 22.83 0.84 2.22
C LYS A 121 22.64 -0.11 3.39
N ASP A 122 21.67 0.18 4.26
CA ASP A 122 21.26 -0.63 5.42
C ASP A 122 22.44 -1.01 6.36
N THR A 123 23.50 -0.22 6.33
CA THR A 123 24.66 -0.47 7.20
C THR A 123 24.38 0.06 8.61
N PRO A 124 24.78 -0.67 9.66
CA PRO A 124 24.64 -0.17 11.02
C PRO A 124 25.34 1.18 11.20
N SER A 125 24.78 2.03 12.03
CA SER A 125 25.43 3.30 12.36
C SER A 125 26.82 3.03 12.95
N ARG A 126 27.82 3.76 12.47
CA ARG A 126 29.21 3.63 12.95
C ARG A 126 29.34 3.80 14.46
N ALA A 127 28.38 4.52 15.08
CA ALA A 127 28.36 4.71 16.54
C ALA A 127 28.18 3.40 17.30
N PHE A 128 27.50 2.41 16.70
CA PHE A 128 27.22 1.11 17.34
C PHE A 128 28.22 0.01 16.97
N LEU A 129 29.19 0.31 16.10
CA LEU A 129 30.16 -0.68 15.64
C LEU A 129 31.42 -0.64 16.53
N THR A 130 32.00 -1.82 16.78
CA THR A 130 33.32 -1.90 17.39
C THR A 130 34.37 -1.36 16.42
N GLN A 131 35.59 -1.09 16.92
CA GLN A 131 36.68 -0.60 16.08
C GLN A 131 37.00 -1.60 14.96
N GLU A 132 37.01 -2.89 15.27
CA GLU A 132 37.26 -3.98 14.30
C GLU A 132 36.16 -4.00 13.21
N GLN A 133 34.91 -3.86 13.61
CA GLN A 133 33.75 -3.82 12.68
C GLN A 133 33.81 -2.58 11.77
N LYS A 134 34.27 -1.44 12.31
CA LYS A 134 34.45 -0.19 11.54
C LYS A 134 35.51 -0.35 10.46
N GLU A 135 36.58 -1.09 10.76
CA GLU A 135 37.66 -1.34 9.83
C GLU A 135 37.32 -2.42 8.78
N ALA A 136 36.60 -3.47 9.21
CA ALA A 136 36.17 -4.55 8.33
C ALA A 136 35.10 -4.07 7.32
N GLY A 137 34.10 -3.30 7.79
CA GLY A 137 32.99 -2.85 6.95
C GLY A 137 33.36 -1.88 5.83
N SER A 138 34.55 -1.29 5.86
CA SER A 138 35.02 -0.38 4.82
C SER A 138 35.68 -1.07 3.63
N ARG A 139 35.89 -2.39 3.71
CA ARG A 139 36.73 -3.11 2.75
C ARG A 139 35.97 -3.96 1.72
N HIS A 140 34.69 -4.24 1.96
CA HIS A 140 33.98 -5.20 1.11
C HIS A 140 32.60 -4.66 0.66
N LEU A 141 32.38 -4.61 -0.64
CA LEU A 141 31.12 -4.28 -1.29
C LEU A 141 30.15 -5.47 -1.30
N LEU A 142 30.70 -6.68 -1.25
CA LEU A 142 29.90 -7.91 -1.28
C LEU A 142 30.48 -8.89 -0.26
N GLU A 143 29.64 -9.41 0.61
CA GLU A 143 29.96 -10.48 1.54
C GLU A 143 29.48 -11.82 0.96
N PHE A 144 30.40 -12.72 0.77
CA PHE A 144 30.12 -14.09 0.38
C PHE A 144 30.20 -14.97 1.62
N SER A 145 29.25 -15.85 1.80
CA SER A 145 29.25 -16.78 2.91
C SER A 145 29.45 -18.21 2.42
N PHE A 146 30.04 -19.04 3.29
CA PHE A 146 30.15 -20.48 3.08
C PHE A 146 29.27 -21.14 4.14
N ARG A 147 28.29 -21.91 3.68
CA ARG A 147 27.43 -22.66 4.59
C ARG A 147 27.30 -24.10 4.05
N ASP A 148 27.52 -25.06 4.93
CA ASP A 148 27.44 -26.50 4.60
C ASP A 148 28.26 -26.88 3.36
N GLY A 149 29.47 -26.30 3.25
CA GLY A 149 30.40 -26.57 2.15
C GLY A 149 30.02 -25.93 0.82
N ARG A 150 29.03 -25.07 0.80
CA ARG A 150 28.56 -24.37 -0.41
C ARG A 150 28.87 -22.88 -0.35
N PHE A 151 29.28 -22.37 -1.49
CA PHE A 151 29.48 -20.92 -1.70
C PHE A 151 28.11 -20.26 -1.87
N MET A 152 27.81 -19.29 -1.01
CA MET A 152 26.53 -18.58 -1.01
C MET A 152 26.78 -17.12 -1.40
N PRO A 153 26.38 -16.73 -2.61
CA PRO A 153 26.40 -15.30 -2.96
C PRO A 153 25.32 -14.56 -2.15
N PRO A 154 25.47 -13.24 -1.98
CA PRO A 154 24.47 -12.47 -1.26
C PRO A 154 23.11 -12.49 -2.00
N SER A 155 22.01 -12.64 -1.26
CA SER A 155 20.66 -12.68 -1.81
C SER A 155 20.08 -11.28 -2.13
N GLY A 156 20.86 -10.23 -1.85
CA GLY A 156 20.54 -8.82 -2.11
C GLY A 156 21.62 -7.95 -1.52
N LEU A 157 21.70 -6.71 -1.98
CA LEU A 157 22.70 -5.74 -1.47
C LEU A 157 22.39 -5.30 -0.04
N SER A 158 21.10 -5.34 0.34
CA SER A 158 20.58 -4.86 1.63
C SER A 158 19.58 -5.85 2.19
N ALA A 159 19.65 -6.12 3.49
CA ALA A 159 18.61 -6.89 4.20
C ALA A 159 17.29 -6.10 4.28
N GLY A 160 17.33 -4.78 4.15
CA GLY A 160 16.17 -3.92 4.20
C GLY A 160 15.66 -3.68 5.62
N GLN A 161 16.52 -3.89 6.63
CA GLN A 161 16.14 -3.78 8.03
C GLN A 161 15.76 -2.34 8.40
N LYS A 162 16.48 -1.35 7.87
CA LYS A 162 16.15 0.07 8.13
C LYS A 162 14.79 0.44 7.57
N LEU A 163 14.48 -0.03 6.35
CA LEU A 163 13.15 0.18 5.76
C LEU A 163 12.08 -0.51 6.60
N ALA A 164 12.30 -1.78 6.98
CA ALA A 164 11.36 -2.52 7.83
C ALA A 164 11.09 -1.78 9.15
N ASN A 165 12.14 -1.29 9.81
CA ASN A 165 12.04 -0.55 11.07
C ASN A 165 11.27 0.77 10.89
N LEU A 166 11.56 1.52 9.81
CA LEU A 166 10.85 2.77 9.50
C LEU A 166 9.36 2.50 9.31
N LEU A 167 9.03 1.50 8.50
CA LEU A 167 7.63 1.13 8.22
C LEU A 167 6.92 0.64 9.48
N ALA A 168 7.58 -0.22 10.26
CA ALA A 168 7.01 -0.75 11.52
C ALA A 168 6.74 0.38 12.51
N ALA A 169 7.71 1.26 12.73
CA ALA A 169 7.57 2.38 13.66
C ALA A 169 6.38 3.30 13.32
N ARG A 170 5.97 3.31 12.05
CA ARG A 170 4.94 4.23 11.55
C ARG A 170 3.57 3.56 11.35
N THR A 171 3.52 2.23 11.14
CA THR A 171 2.25 1.57 10.76
C THR A 171 1.80 0.47 11.72
N LEU A 172 2.62 0.14 12.74
CA LEU A 172 2.29 -0.95 13.66
C LEU A 172 0.98 -0.66 14.41
N ALA A 173 0.79 0.58 14.88
CA ALA A 173 -0.43 0.98 15.59
C ALA A 173 -1.67 0.81 14.69
N ALA A 174 -1.60 1.27 13.44
CA ALA A 174 -2.70 1.12 12.48
C ALA A 174 -3.01 -0.36 12.21
N SER A 175 -1.98 -1.21 12.10
CA SER A 175 -2.15 -2.66 11.90
C SER A 175 -2.98 -3.28 13.03
N PHE A 176 -2.65 -2.95 14.29
CA PHE A 176 -3.37 -3.51 15.45
C PHE A 176 -4.77 -2.90 15.61
N GLN A 177 -4.93 -1.60 15.35
CA GLN A 177 -6.25 -0.94 15.38
C GLN A 177 -7.20 -1.55 14.34
N ALA A 178 -6.68 -1.93 13.18
CA ALA A 178 -7.43 -2.60 12.13
C ALA A 178 -7.62 -4.10 12.38
N GLY A 179 -7.10 -4.64 13.49
CA GLY A 179 -7.17 -6.09 13.76
C GLY A 179 -6.45 -6.93 12.72
N LEU A 180 -5.36 -6.40 12.18
CA LEU A 180 -4.54 -7.04 11.13
C LEU A 180 -5.32 -7.32 9.82
N ASP A 181 -6.39 -6.59 9.58
CA ASP A 181 -7.26 -6.71 8.40
C ASP A 181 -7.25 -5.39 7.65
N PHE A 182 -6.67 -5.37 6.44
CA PHE A 182 -6.48 -4.11 5.69
C PHE A 182 -7.79 -3.54 5.14
N ASP A 183 -8.89 -4.29 5.22
CA ASP A 183 -10.23 -3.73 4.93
C ASP A 183 -10.74 -2.82 6.05
N LYS A 184 -10.09 -2.89 7.23
CA LYS A 184 -10.46 -2.10 8.42
C LYS A 184 -9.47 -0.95 8.70
N LEU A 185 -8.52 -0.72 7.82
CA LEU A 185 -7.70 0.50 7.86
C LEU A 185 -8.59 1.72 7.54
N ASP A 186 -8.11 2.92 7.79
CA ASP A 186 -8.86 4.14 7.49
C ASP A 186 -9.36 4.15 6.04
N ILE A 187 -8.57 3.58 5.12
CA ILE A 187 -8.98 3.29 3.75
C ILE A 187 -8.57 1.84 3.44
N PRO A 188 -9.48 0.98 2.97
CA PRO A 188 -9.15 -0.37 2.54
C PRO A 188 -7.95 -0.40 1.59
N PHE A 189 -7.04 -1.37 1.81
CA PHE A 189 -5.75 -1.37 1.13
C PHE A 189 -5.33 -2.75 0.65
N ARG A 190 -4.64 -2.80 -0.48
CA ARG A 190 -3.95 -3.98 -0.98
C ARG A 190 -2.54 -3.63 -1.43
N ALA A 191 -1.55 -4.40 -0.99
CA ALA A 191 -0.20 -4.34 -1.55
C ALA A 191 0.00 -5.55 -2.45
N VAL A 192 0.67 -5.34 -3.58
CA VAL A 192 0.98 -6.43 -4.52
C VAL A 192 2.45 -6.82 -4.37
N ALA A 193 2.70 -8.13 -4.30
CA ALA A 193 4.05 -8.71 -4.27
C ALA A 193 4.10 -9.89 -5.26
N ALA A 194 5.30 -10.35 -5.56
CA ALA A 194 5.52 -11.53 -6.40
C ALA A 194 6.13 -12.64 -5.55
N ASP A 195 5.59 -13.84 -5.64
CA ASP A 195 6.19 -15.03 -5.03
C ASP A 195 7.32 -15.50 -5.95
N ILE A 196 8.58 -15.41 -5.47
CA ILE A 196 9.73 -15.72 -6.32
C ILE A 196 9.87 -17.22 -6.60
N GLU A 197 9.24 -18.08 -5.81
CA GLU A 197 9.28 -19.52 -6.02
C GLU A 197 8.30 -19.99 -7.10
N THR A 198 7.12 -19.36 -7.17
CA THR A 198 6.06 -19.78 -8.09
C THR A 198 5.85 -18.82 -9.27
N GLY A 199 6.32 -17.58 -9.16
CA GLY A 199 6.06 -16.52 -10.12
C GLY A 199 4.66 -15.93 -10.01
N GLU A 200 3.88 -16.34 -9.01
CA GLU A 200 2.50 -15.88 -8.84
C GLU A 200 2.42 -14.50 -8.20
N MET A 201 1.40 -13.76 -8.59
CA MET A 201 1.02 -12.52 -7.91
C MET A 201 0.43 -12.83 -6.54
N VAL A 202 0.92 -12.16 -5.51
CA VAL A 202 0.39 -12.26 -4.14
C VAL A 202 -0.22 -10.93 -3.74
N VAL A 203 -1.53 -10.94 -3.46
CA VAL A 203 -2.25 -9.74 -3.00
C VAL A 203 -2.31 -9.77 -1.47
N LEU A 204 -1.57 -8.87 -0.84
CA LEU A 204 -1.46 -8.78 0.61
C LEU A 204 -2.60 -7.91 1.14
N LYS A 205 -3.47 -8.50 1.98
CA LYS A 205 -4.72 -7.88 2.47
C LYS A 205 -4.91 -8.03 3.97
N ARG A 206 -3.96 -8.66 4.65
CA ARG A 206 -4.01 -8.87 6.11
C ARG A 206 -2.60 -9.12 6.66
N GLY A 207 -2.48 -9.04 7.97
CA GLY A 207 -1.21 -9.16 8.69
C GLY A 207 -0.68 -7.80 9.10
N LEU A 208 0.62 -7.74 9.30
CA LEU A 208 1.28 -6.47 9.64
C LEU A 208 1.45 -5.64 8.37
N LEU A 209 0.97 -4.42 8.41
CA LEU A 209 0.99 -3.53 7.24
C LEU A 209 2.42 -3.27 6.76
N HIS A 210 3.36 -3.10 7.71
CA HIS A 210 4.77 -2.87 7.34
C HIS A 210 5.38 -4.07 6.60
N ASP A 211 4.99 -5.31 6.96
CA ASP A 211 5.48 -6.50 6.25
C ASP A 211 4.96 -6.52 4.80
N ALA A 212 3.68 -6.20 4.62
CA ALA A 212 3.07 -6.12 3.29
C ALA A 212 3.73 -5.04 2.43
N MET A 213 3.95 -3.85 3.00
CA MET A 213 4.62 -2.74 2.32
C MET A 213 6.06 -3.12 1.97
N ARG A 214 6.79 -3.72 2.93
CA ARG A 214 8.19 -4.14 2.76
C ARG A 214 8.33 -5.24 1.69
N ALA A 215 7.42 -6.23 1.71
CA ALA A 215 7.40 -7.30 0.70
C ALA A 215 7.14 -6.74 -0.71
N SER A 216 6.14 -5.86 -0.82
CA SER A 216 5.80 -5.20 -2.10
C SER A 216 6.95 -4.36 -2.65
N ALA A 217 7.83 -3.83 -1.77
CA ALA A 217 8.97 -2.98 -2.15
C ALA A 217 10.31 -3.74 -2.08
N ALA A 218 10.30 -5.08 -2.04
CA ALA A 218 11.52 -5.90 -2.00
C ALA A 218 12.13 -6.04 -3.41
N LEU A 219 12.62 -4.93 -3.95
CA LEU A 219 13.18 -4.86 -5.31
C LEU A 219 14.39 -5.81 -5.43
N PRO A 220 14.35 -6.80 -6.34
CA PRO A 220 15.49 -7.69 -6.55
C PRO A 220 16.77 -6.91 -6.85
N LEU A 221 17.89 -7.44 -6.43
CA LEU A 221 19.21 -6.83 -6.41
C LEU A 221 19.40 -5.78 -5.31
N ALA A 222 18.40 -4.94 -5.05
CA ALA A 222 18.51 -3.94 -3.97
C ALA A 222 18.25 -4.56 -2.60
N PHE A 223 17.18 -5.30 -2.45
CA PHE A 223 16.75 -5.87 -1.17
C PHE A 223 16.62 -7.39 -1.22
N GLN A 224 16.84 -8.00 -0.07
CA GLN A 224 16.54 -9.42 0.12
C GLN A 224 15.03 -9.67 0.04
N PRO A 225 14.61 -10.84 -0.47
CA PRO A 225 13.21 -11.24 -0.43
C PRO A 225 12.67 -11.29 1.01
N VAL A 226 11.36 -11.15 1.16
CA VAL A 226 10.68 -11.13 2.47
C VAL A 226 9.81 -12.36 2.59
N GLU A 227 9.96 -13.11 3.68
CA GLU A 227 9.08 -14.24 3.96
C GLU A 227 7.80 -13.75 4.65
N VAL A 228 6.66 -13.99 4.00
CA VAL A 228 5.34 -13.66 4.56
C VAL A 228 4.42 -14.86 4.36
N GLY A 229 3.93 -15.41 5.45
CA GLY A 229 2.97 -16.53 5.40
C GLY A 229 3.53 -17.78 4.72
N GLY A 230 4.84 -18.03 4.85
CA GLY A 230 5.49 -19.19 4.25
C GLY A 230 5.80 -19.04 2.75
N ARG A 231 5.62 -17.83 2.19
CA ARG A 231 5.98 -17.50 0.81
C ARG A 231 7.17 -16.55 0.79
N LEU A 232 8.05 -16.73 -0.16
CA LEU A 232 9.22 -15.87 -0.33
C LEU A 232 8.91 -14.79 -1.37
N LEU A 233 8.65 -13.58 -0.88
CA LEU A 233 8.09 -12.48 -1.69
C LEU A 233 9.15 -11.46 -2.10
N VAL A 234 9.00 -10.99 -3.33
CA VAL A 234 9.77 -9.89 -3.91
C VAL A 234 8.81 -8.83 -4.47
N ASP A 235 9.38 -7.71 -4.94
CA ASP A 235 8.63 -6.56 -5.47
C ASP A 235 7.56 -7.00 -6.47
N GLY A 236 6.35 -6.51 -6.23
CA GLY A 236 5.18 -6.82 -7.05
C GLY A 236 5.23 -6.27 -8.47
N GLY A 237 6.14 -5.34 -8.75
CA GLY A 237 6.32 -4.79 -10.09
C GLY A 237 6.63 -5.85 -11.15
N LEU A 238 7.20 -6.99 -10.72
CA LEU A 238 7.48 -8.11 -11.63
C LEU A 238 6.22 -8.77 -12.19
N VAL A 239 5.08 -8.64 -11.48
CA VAL A 239 3.84 -9.34 -11.88
C VAL A 239 2.68 -8.37 -12.15
N ASN A 240 2.58 -7.27 -11.41
CA ASN A 240 1.54 -6.25 -11.61
C ASN A 240 1.99 -4.91 -11.02
N ASN A 241 2.63 -4.09 -11.83
CA ASN A 241 3.19 -2.82 -11.39
C ASN A 241 2.14 -1.71 -11.20
N LEU A 242 0.96 -1.83 -11.84
CA LEU A 242 -0.11 -0.84 -11.79
C LEU A 242 -1.42 -1.58 -11.47
N PRO A 243 -1.71 -1.88 -10.19
CA PRO A 243 -2.73 -2.87 -9.83
C PRO A 243 -4.18 -2.35 -9.91
N VAL A 244 -4.63 -1.99 -11.12
CA VAL A 244 -5.99 -1.48 -11.41
C VAL A 244 -7.04 -2.56 -11.16
N ASP A 245 -6.79 -3.78 -11.62
CA ASP A 245 -7.67 -4.93 -11.41
C ASP A 245 -7.88 -5.20 -9.91
N ILE A 246 -6.85 -5.00 -9.10
CA ILE A 246 -6.93 -5.19 -7.64
C ILE A 246 -7.83 -4.10 -7.02
N ALA A 247 -7.63 -2.81 -7.40
CA ALA A 247 -8.52 -1.73 -6.94
C ALA A 247 -9.98 -2.02 -7.33
N ARG A 248 -10.18 -2.51 -8.54
CA ARG A 248 -11.51 -2.89 -9.05
C ARG A 248 -12.12 -4.03 -8.21
N SER A 249 -11.32 -5.04 -7.88
CA SER A 249 -11.77 -6.19 -7.06
C SER A 249 -12.13 -5.79 -5.62
N MET A 250 -11.68 -4.63 -5.15
CA MET A 250 -12.03 -4.08 -3.83
C MET A 250 -13.40 -3.39 -3.85
N GLY A 251 -14.11 -3.41 -4.98
CA GLY A 251 -15.42 -2.82 -5.12
C GLY A 251 -15.42 -1.37 -5.60
N ALA A 252 -14.31 -0.89 -6.13
CA ALA A 252 -14.24 0.45 -6.71
C ALA A 252 -15.11 0.52 -7.98
N GLU A 253 -15.97 1.54 -8.04
CA GLU A 253 -16.84 1.81 -9.20
C GLU A 253 -16.12 2.66 -10.24
N VAL A 254 -15.23 3.54 -9.78
CA VAL A 254 -14.31 4.33 -10.60
C VAL A 254 -12.90 4.01 -10.14
N VAL A 255 -12.00 3.69 -11.06
CA VAL A 255 -10.59 3.49 -10.72
C VAL A 255 -9.72 4.51 -11.45
N ILE A 256 -8.99 5.29 -10.66
CA ILE A 256 -7.95 6.19 -11.16
C ILE A 256 -6.60 5.48 -10.94
N ALA A 257 -5.87 5.30 -12.02
CA ALA A 257 -4.51 4.76 -11.97
C ALA A 257 -3.49 5.90 -11.99
N VAL A 258 -2.51 5.85 -11.11
CA VAL A 258 -1.36 6.78 -11.14
C VAL A 258 -0.16 5.99 -11.67
N ASP A 259 0.15 6.21 -12.93
CA ASP A 259 1.20 5.47 -13.63
C ASP A 259 2.51 6.29 -13.63
N SER A 260 3.40 5.91 -12.72
CA SER A 260 4.76 6.47 -12.60
C SER A 260 5.83 5.55 -13.21
N SER A 261 5.40 4.57 -14.02
CA SER A 261 6.34 3.64 -14.65
C SER A 261 7.26 4.35 -15.64
N SER A 262 8.51 3.89 -15.67
CA SER A 262 9.55 4.50 -16.50
C SER A 262 9.35 4.18 -17.97
N LYS A 263 9.69 5.13 -18.84
CA LYS A 263 9.93 4.84 -20.25
C LYS A 263 11.16 3.93 -20.35
N LEU A 264 11.20 3.11 -21.38
CA LEU A 264 12.39 2.31 -21.66
C LEU A 264 13.56 3.22 -21.98
N GLU A 265 14.74 2.84 -21.51
CA GLU A 265 15.95 3.61 -21.74
C GLU A 265 16.37 3.53 -23.21
N ALA A 266 16.96 4.59 -23.69
CA ALA A 266 17.51 4.65 -25.04
C ALA A 266 18.74 3.74 -25.18
N ARG A 267 18.98 3.26 -26.39
CA ARG A 267 20.05 2.32 -26.73
C ARG A 267 21.42 2.75 -26.14
N GLU A 268 21.69 4.04 -26.14
CA GLU A 268 22.96 4.62 -25.74
C GLU A 268 23.26 4.41 -24.24
N LYS A 269 22.21 4.16 -23.45
CA LYS A 269 22.31 3.89 -22.01
C LYS A 269 22.43 2.39 -21.66
N LEU A 270 22.24 1.51 -22.65
CA LEU A 270 22.27 0.06 -22.45
C LEU A 270 23.71 -0.45 -22.66
N THR A 271 24.62 -0.04 -21.79
CA THR A 271 26.06 -0.27 -21.96
C THR A 271 26.63 -1.37 -21.06
N SER A 272 25.85 -1.81 -20.06
CA SER A 272 26.30 -2.84 -19.12
C SER A 272 25.28 -3.98 -19.01
N LEU A 273 25.73 -5.12 -18.52
CA LEU A 273 24.87 -6.30 -18.30
C LEU A 273 23.71 -5.94 -17.34
N VAL A 274 23.99 -5.17 -16.31
CA VAL A 274 22.98 -4.75 -15.32
C VAL A 274 21.89 -3.90 -15.99
N GLU A 275 22.29 -2.96 -16.83
CA GLU A 275 21.34 -2.10 -17.57
C GLU A 275 20.47 -2.91 -18.53
N ILE A 276 21.08 -3.87 -19.25
CA ILE A 276 20.38 -4.75 -20.18
C ILE A 276 19.37 -5.64 -19.41
N MET A 277 19.80 -6.23 -18.30
CA MET A 277 18.93 -7.05 -17.46
C MET A 277 17.77 -6.23 -16.87
N SER A 278 18.06 -5.05 -16.36
CA SER A 278 17.05 -4.12 -15.83
C SER A 278 16.05 -3.72 -16.90
N GLN A 279 16.53 -3.39 -18.09
CA GLN A 279 15.68 -3.06 -19.23
C GLN A 279 14.79 -4.24 -19.63
N SER A 280 15.33 -5.47 -19.61
CA SER A 280 14.58 -6.68 -19.97
C SER A 280 13.39 -6.89 -19.02
N ILE A 281 13.61 -6.68 -17.73
CA ILE A 281 12.53 -6.71 -16.72
C ILE A 281 11.52 -5.58 -17.01
N SER A 282 12.02 -4.37 -17.29
CA SER A 282 11.18 -3.18 -17.52
C SER A 282 10.26 -3.34 -18.75
N VAL A 283 10.69 -4.12 -19.76
CA VAL A 283 9.86 -4.41 -20.94
C VAL A 283 8.58 -5.15 -20.53
N GLU A 284 8.70 -6.20 -19.70
CA GLU A 284 7.52 -6.99 -19.27
C GLU A 284 6.66 -6.19 -18.28
N VAL A 285 7.28 -5.50 -17.33
CA VAL A 285 6.59 -4.59 -16.39
C VAL A 285 5.74 -3.58 -17.17
N ARG A 286 6.31 -2.98 -18.21
CA ARG A 286 5.61 -1.97 -19.02
C ARG A 286 4.45 -2.57 -19.82
N LYS A 287 4.63 -3.78 -20.34
CA LYS A 287 3.57 -4.49 -21.07
C LYS A 287 2.36 -4.74 -20.15
N GLU A 288 2.61 -5.25 -18.94
CA GLU A 288 1.56 -5.47 -17.94
C GLU A 288 0.94 -4.13 -17.50
N SER A 289 1.73 -3.10 -17.25
CA SER A 289 1.21 -1.78 -16.86
C SER A 289 0.26 -1.21 -17.92
N ARG A 290 0.57 -1.39 -19.20
CA ARG A 290 -0.33 -0.97 -20.31
C ARG A 290 -1.65 -1.74 -20.29
N ARG A 291 -1.59 -3.05 -20.02
CA ARG A 291 -2.79 -3.89 -19.90
C ARG A 291 -3.66 -3.39 -18.74
N GLN A 292 -3.04 -3.12 -17.61
CA GLN A 292 -3.74 -2.61 -16.41
C GLN A 292 -4.31 -1.19 -16.65
N ALA A 293 -3.54 -0.32 -17.31
CA ALA A 293 -3.97 1.04 -17.63
C ALA A 293 -5.27 1.05 -18.46
N ALA A 294 -5.44 0.06 -19.34
CA ALA A 294 -6.66 -0.09 -20.16
C ALA A 294 -7.90 -0.46 -19.32
N LEU A 295 -7.72 -0.94 -18.08
CA LEU A 295 -8.82 -1.28 -17.16
C LEU A 295 -9.24 -0.08 -16.29
N ALA A 296 -8.46 1.00 -16.29
CA ALA A 296 -8.73 2.19 -15.49
C ALA A 296 -9.73 3.12 -16.20
N ASP A 297 -10.55 3.82 -15.42
CA ASP A 297 -11.44 4.86 -15.94
C ASP A 297 -10.67 6.14 -16.29
N LEU A 298 -9.53 6.34 -15.60
CA LEU A 298 -8.62 7.45 -15.85
C LEU A 298 -7.21 7.03 -15.45
N VAL A 299 -6.24 7.34 -16.30
CA VAL A 299 -4.83 7.18 -15.98
C VAL A 299 -4.21 8.57 -15.86
N ILE A 300 -3.63 8.87 -14.71
CA ILE A 300 -2.80 10.06 -14.47
C ILE A 300 -1.36 9.59 -14.65
N THR A 301 -0.67 10.19 -15.62
CA THR A 301 0.73 9.87 -15.93
C THR A 301 1.57 11.13 -15.68
N PRO A 302 2.10 11.31 -14.46
CA PRO A 302 3.01 12.43 -14.18
C PRO A 302 4.25 12.34 -15.06
N ASP A 303 4.64 13.44 -15.70
CA ASP A 303 5.81 13.42 -16.61
C ASP A 303 7.12 13.45 -15.81
N THR A 304 7.51 12.29 -15.35
CA THR A 304 8.76 12.08 -14.62
C THR A 304 9.90 11.60 -15.52
N SER A 305 9.83 11.88 -16.84
CA SER A 305 10.83 11.42 -17.83
C SER A 305 12.23 11.98 -17.59
N ALA A 306 12.33 13.16 -16.94
CA ALA A 306 13.61 13.79 -16.61
C ALA A 306 14.29 13.20 -15.36
N TYR A 307 13.67 12.21 -14.72
CA TYR A 307 14.12 11.64 -13.46
C TYR A 307 14.42 10.15 -13.60
N SER A 308 15.40 9.69 -12.84
CA SER A 308 15.73 8.27 -12.74
C SER A 308 14.96 7.61 -11.59
N PHE A 309 14.96 6.29 -11.56
CA PHE A 309 14.40 5.46 -10.49
C PHE A 309 14.99 5.82 -9.11
N THR A 310 16.24 6.26 -9.08
CA THR A 310 17.01 6.54 -7.85
C THR A 310 17.09 8.02 -7.46
N ASP A 311 16.35 8.89 -8.11
CA ASP A 311 16.40 10.35 -7.86
C ASP A 311 15.63 10.76 -6.58
N PHE A 312 15.90 10.04 -5.48
CA PHE A 312 15.31 10.33 -4.18
C PHE A 312 15.60 11.77 -3.68
N PRO A 313 16.81 12.34 -3.90
CA PRO A 313 17.06 13.73 -3.49
C PRO A 313 16.15 14.75 -4.21
N ARG A 314 15.54 14.37 -5.33
CA ARG A 314 14.68 15.27 -6.12
C ARG A 314 13.18 14.98 -5.91
N MET A 315 12.81 14.25 -4.86
CA MET A 315 11.40 13.87 -4.61
C MET A 315 10.46 15.08 -4.55
N MET A 316 10.91 16.21 -3.99
CA MET A 316 10.06 17.41 -3.90
C MET A 316 9.59 17.86 -5.30
N GLU A 317 10.50 17.85 -6.28
CA GLU A 317 10.16 18.19 -7.66
C GLU A 317 9.19 17.17 -8.25
N ILE A 318 9.44 15.88 -8.00
CA ILE A 318 8.60 14.77 -8.49
C ILE A 318 7.18 14.86 -7.90
N ILE A 319 7.05 15.19 -6.62
CA ILE A 319 5.74 15.38 -5.97
C ILE A 319 4.97 16.52 -6.64
N ARG A 320 5.64 17.65 -6.94
CA ARG A 320 5.03 18.79 -7.65
C ARG A 320 4.50 18.39 -9.04
N ILE A 321 5.26 17.57 -9.76
CA ILE A 321 4.82 17.04 -11.07
C ILE A 321 3.53 16.23 -10.91
N GLY A 322 3.45 15.45 -9.82
CA GLY A 322 2.24 14.71 -9.47
C GLY A 322 1.05 15.64 -9.20
N GLU A 323 1.28 16.73 -8.46
CA GLU A 323 0.23 17.74 -8.22
C GLU A 323 -0.25 18.37 -9.52
N GLU A 324 0.69 18.75 -10.41
CA GLU A 324 0.35 19.36 -11.70
C GLU A 324 -0.47 18.41 -12.58
N ALA A 325 -0.05 17.13 -12.64
CA ALA A 325 -0.76 16.11 -13.41
C ALA A 325 -2.18 15.90 -12.87
N ALA A 326 -2.32 15.86 -11.53
CA ALA A 326 -3.62 15.68 -10.89
C ALA A 326 -4.53 16.89 -11.14
N ARG A 327 -4.00 18.13 -11.04
CA ARG A 327 -4.77 19.36 -11.33
C ARG A 327 -5.28 19.35 -12.77
N ALA A 328 -4.45 18.94 -13.70
CA ALA A 328 -4.84 18.84 -15.13
C ALA A 328 -5.95 17.78 -15.32
N ALA A 329 -5.96 16.72 -14.50
CA ALA A 329 -6.95 15.64 -14.57
C ALA A 329 -8.27 15.97 -13.84
N LEU A 330 -8.31 17.01 -12.98
CA LEU A 330 -9.49 17.33 -12.14
C LEU A 330 -10.81 17.45 -12.93
N PRO A 331 -10.86 18.15 -14.08
CA PRO A 331 -12.13 18.21 -14.82
C PRO A 331 -12.67 16.83 -15.17
N ARG A 332 -11.78 15.94 -15.62
CA ARG A 332 -12.16 14.57 -16.00
C ARG A 332 -12.55 13.75 -14.78
N ILE A 333 -11.83 13.91 -13.66
CA ILE A 333 -12.16 13.23 -12.39
C ILE A 333 -13.57 13.63 -11.94
N ARG A 334 -13.87 14.93 -11.94
CA ARG A 334 -15.19 15.45 -11.56
C ARG A 334 -16.29 14.92 -12.47
N GLU A 335 -16.02 14.85 -13.75
CA GLU A 335 -16.95 14.31 -14.76
C GLU A 335 -17.25 12.84 -14.48
N LEU A 336 -16.21 12.03 -14.24
CA LEU A 336 -16.34 10.60 -13.91
C LEU A 336 -17.16 10.41 -12.62
N MET A 337 -16.88 11.18 -11.62
CA MET A 337 -17.59 11.12 -10.33
C MET A 337 -19.05 11.51 -10.49
N LYS A 338 -19.35 12.47 -11.31
CA LYS A 338 -20.73 12.83 -11.67
C LYS A 338 -21.41 11.70 -12.46
N UNK A 339 -20.75 11.29 -13.37
CA UNK A 339 -21.29 10.29 -14.24
C UNK A 339 -21.59 9.03 -13.51
N UNK A 340 -20.75 8.63 -12.55
CA UNK A 340 -20.97 7.49 -11.84
C UNK A 340 -22.05 7.72 -10.80
N UNK A 341 -22.28 8.96 -10.29
CA UNK A 341 -23.29 9.33 -9.40
C UNK A 341 -24.62 9.25 -10.04
N UNK A 342 -24.66 9.55 -11.26
CA UNK A 342 -25.82 9.51 -12.01
C UNK A 342 -26.19 8.09 -12.35
N UNK A 343 -25.26 7.34 -12.57
CA UNK A 343 -25.47 5.99 -12.88
C UNK A 343 -25.93 5.21 -11.67
N UNK A 344 -25.34 5.56 -10.54
CA UNK A 344 -25.66 4.95 -9.33
C UNK A 344 -27.05 5.37 -8.86
N UNK A 345 -27.41 6.53 -9.12
CA UNK A 345 -28.67 7.00 -8.82
C UNK A 345 -29.74 6.37 -9.70
N UNK A 346 -29.37 6.17 -10.87
CA UNK A 346 -30.24 5.55 -11.75
C UNK A 346 -30.41 4.08 -11.44
N UNK A 347 -29.38 3.51 -11.00
CA UNK A 347 -29.40 2.14 -10.66
C UNK A 347 -30.19 1.93 -9.37
N UNK A 348 -30.06 2.86 -8.56
CA UNK A 348 -30.73 2.77 -7.31
C UNK A 348 -32.23 2.99 -7.50
N UNK A 349 -32.48 3.82 -8.38
CA UNK A 349 -33.82 4.08 -8.70
C UNK A 349 -34.46 2.91 -9.44
N UNK A 350 -33.74 2.32 -10.19
CA UNK A 350 -34.20 1.16 -10.85
C UNK A 350 -34.37 -0.01 -9.91
N UNK A 351 -33.51 -0.04 -8.98
CA UNK A 351 -33.62 -1.08 -8.02
C UNK A 351 -34.79 -0.85 -7.10
N UNK A 352 -35.01 0.35 -6.86
CA UNK A 352 -36.10 0.67 -6.05
C UNK A 352 -37.42 0.37 -6.78
N UNK A 353 -37.36 0.63 -7.92
CA UNK A 353 -38.53 0.35 -8.70
C UNK A 353 -38.76 -1.13 -8.85
N UNK A 354 -37.78 -1.80 -8.93
CA UNK A 354 -37.88 -3.21 -9.02
C UNK A 354 -38.35 -3.81 -7.72
N UNK A 355 -37.92 -3.21 -6.73
CA UNK A 355 -38.33 -3.71 -5.47
C UNK A 355 -39.80 -3.36 -5.18
N UNK A 356 -40.11 -2.32 -5.66
CA UNK A 356 -41.47 -1.94 -5.55
C UNK A 356 -42.39 -2.82 -6.40
N UNK A 357 -41.91 -3.10 -7.41
CA UNK A 357 -42.68 -4.00 -8.24
C UNK A 357 -42.75 -5.39 -7.65
N UNK A 358 -41.75 -5.70 -7.05
CA UNK A 358 -41.75 -6.98 -6.44
C UNK A 358 -42.69 -6.99 -5.25
N UNK A 359 -42.69 -5.94 -4.66
CA UNK A 359 -43.55 -5.88 -3.53
C UNK A 359 -45.01 -5.85 -3.94
N UNK A 360 -45.19 -5.25 -4.93
CA UNK A 360 -46.51 -5.21 -5.44
C UNK A 360 -46.95 -6.56 -5.96
N UNK A 361 -46.15 -7.19 -6.48
CA UNK A 361 -46.43 -8.50 -6.93
C UNK A 361 -46.67 -9.47 -5.79
N UNK A 362 -46.00 -9.20 -4.80
CA UNK A 362 -46.20 -10.02 -3.67
C UNK A 362 -47.49 -9.70 -2.98
N UNK A 363 -47.79 -8.53 -3.04
CA UNK A 363 -49.04 -8.15 -2.50
C UNK A 363 -50.23 -8.67 -3.31
N UNK A 364 -50.02 -8.64 -4.43
CA UNK A 364 -51.04 -9.18 -5.27
C UNK A 364 -51.18 -10.68 -5.14
N UNK A 365 -50.16 -11.24 -4.90
CA UNK A 365 -50.18 -12.64 -4.69
C UNK A 365 -50.85 -12.99 -3.40
N UNK A 366 -50.60 -12.15 -2.54
CA UNK A 366 -51.20 -12.41 -1.29
C UNK A 366 -52.70 -12.15 -1.29
N UNK A 367 -52.98 -11.25 -1.97
CA UNK A 367 -54.36 -10.98 -2.13
C UNK A 367 -55.07 -12.06 -2.93
N UNK A 368 -54.52 -12.48 -3.72
CA UNK A 368 -55.04 -13.60 -4.45
C UNK A 368 -55.17 -14.86 -3.62
N UNK A 369 -54.27 -14.94 -2.78
CA UNK A 369 -54.33 -16.07 -1.95
C UNK A 369 -55.43 -15.93 -0.89
N UNK A 370 -55.63 -14.83 -0.57
CA UNK A 370 -56.65 -14.59 0.34
C UNK A 370 -58.03 -14.86 -0.25
N UNK A 371 -58.09 -14.45 -1.25
CA UNK A 371 -59.31 -14.63 -1.90
C UNK A 371 -59.63 -16.08 -2.27
N UNK A 372 -58.72 -16.80 -2.32
CA UNK A 372 -58.88 -18.19 -2.61
C UNK A 372 -59.36 -18.91 -1.37
N ARG A 373 -59.10 -18.63 -0.17
CA ARG A 373 -59.53 -19.21 1.12
C ARG A 373 -61.03 -18.95 1.44
N ASP A 374 -61.49 -17.81 1.26
CA ASP A 374 -62.89 -17.47 1.57
C ASP A 374 -63.89 -18.22 0.67
N ARG A 375 -63.57 -18.48 -0.56
CA ARG A 375 -64.44 -19.27 -1.44
C ARG A 375 -64.53 -20.76 -1.02
N ARG A 376 -63.52 -21.29 -0.35
CA ARG A 376 -63.52 -22.66 0.18
C ARG A 376 -64.30 -22.76 1.50
N ALA A 377 -64.41 -21.68 2.26
CA ALA A 377 -65.14 -21.69 3.52
C ALA A 377 -66.67 -21.55 3.32
N GLY A 378 -67.10 -21.20 2.14
CA GLY A 378 -68.53 -20.99 1.84
C GLY A 378 -69.26 -22.25 1.32
N TRP A 379 -68.61 -23.42 1.36
CA TRP A 379 -69.21 -24.67 0.85
C TRP A 379 -69.30 -25.76 1.96
N THR A 380 -69.51 -25.36 3.25
CA THR A 380 -69.82 -26.34 4.33
C THR A 380 -71.17 -26.06 4.93
#